data_23cae137ee1f06c061423c8e92e7f9ff
#
_entry.id   23cae137ee1f06c061423c8e92e7f9ff
#
_cell.length_a   1.000
_cell.length_b   1.000
_cell.length_c   1.000
_cell.angle_alpha   90.00
_cell.angle_beta   90.00
_cell.angle_gamma   90.00
#
_symmetry.space_group_name_H-M   'P 1'
#
loop_
_entity.id
_entity.type
_entity.pdbx_description
1 polymer ?
#
loop_
_entity_poly.entity_id
_entity_poly.type
_entity_poly.pdbx_seq_one_letter_code
_entity_poly.pdbx_strand_id
1 'polypeptide(L)'
;NQGYANFDDFLTALAARKRKAIRKERAQAQGFGGRIIALTGDQIQPEHWDAFWVFYQDTGARKWGTPYLTRAFFNAAQETLRDDILLVLAERDGQYVAGALNMIGRETLYGRYWGCTEHHACLHFELCYYQAIEFAINNGLQRIEAGAQGDHKLARGYMPVPTHSLHWIRDPGLRDAIANYLEAEAAAVSEDIEILTSYGPFKKTIMEEQQ
;
A
#
# COMPACT_ATOMS: atom_id res chain seq x y z
N ASN A 1 13.05 -2.30 -0.01
CA ASN A 1 13.62 -3.46 0.67
C ASN A 1 15.13 -3.26 0.85
N GLN A 2 15.64 -3.54 2.03
CA GLN A 2 17.08 -3.43 2.37
C GLN A 2 17.72 -4.81 2.53
N GLY A 3 17.18 -5.82 1.84
CA GLY A 3 17.68 -7.19 1.89
C GLY A 3 17.16 -7.98 3.11
N TYR A 4 15.98 -7.64 3.63
CA TYR A 4 15.35 -8.38 4.71
C TYR A 4 15.08 -9.83 4.31
N ALA A 5 15.45 -10.77 5.18
CA ALA A 5 15.22 -12.19 4.96
C ALA A 5 13.75 -12.60 5.20
N ASN A 6 13.05 -11.90 6.09
CA ASN A 6 11.64 -12.12 6.44
C ASN A 6 11.06 -10.89 7.13
N PHE A 7 9.77 -10.95 7.48
CA PHE A 7 9.08 -9.84 8.14
C PHE A 7 9.63 -9.52 9.54
N ASP A 8 10.09 -10.51 10.30
CA ASP A 8 10.71 -10.25 11.62
C ASP A 8 12.04 -9.52 11.50
N ASP A 9 12.82 -9.80 10.46
CA ASP A 9 14.04 -9.08 10.14
C ASP A 9 13.76 -7.61 9.81
N PHE A 10 12.74 -7.35 8.97
CA PHE A 10 12.24 -5.98 8.78
C PHE A 10 11.87 -5.31 10.10
N LEU A 11 11.15 -6.01 10.99
CA LEU A 11 10.80 -5.46 12.30
C LEU A 11 12.04 -5.12 13.14
N THR A 12 13.14 -5.87 13.00
CA THR A 12 14.37 -5.58 13.77
C THR A 12 15.04 -4.28 13.34
N ALA A 13 14.86 -3.83 12.11
CA ALA A 13 15.36 -2.56 11.62
C ALA A 13 14.61 -1.34 12.22
N LEU A 14 13.41 -1.56 12.76
CA LEU A 14 12.60 -0.49 13.34
C LEU A 14 13.00 -0.16 14.78
N ALA A 15 12.78 1.09 15.18
CA ALA A 15 12.88 1.52 16.56
C ALA A 15 11.95 0.69 17.46
N ALA A 16 12.39 0.37 18.70
CA ALA A 16 11.72 -0.57 19.60
C ALA A 16 10.22 -0.25 19.81
N ARG A 17 9.87 1.04 19.98
CA ARG A 17 8.50 1.50 20.16
C ARG A 17 7.63 1.19 18.91
N LYS A 18 8.17 1.44 17.72
CA LYS A 18 7.46 1.22 16.44
C LYS A 18 7.28 -0.28 16.17
N ARG A 19 8.32 -1.08 16.38
CA ARG A 19 8.25 -2.54 16.31
C ARG A 19 7.18 -3.12 17.23
N LYS A 20 7.14 -2.66 18.50
CA LYS A 20 6.11 -3.10 19.46
C LYS A 20 4.70 -2.73 19.01
N ALA A 21 4.52 -1.52 18.45
CA ALA A 21 3.22 -1.08 17.92
C ALA A 21 2.75 -1.95 16.77
N ILE A 22 3.61 -2.23 15.79
CA ILE A 22 3.27 -3.08 14.63
C ILE A 22 2.92 -4.50 15.07
N ARG A 23 3.69 -5.10 15.99
CA ARG A 23 3.34 -6.43 16.52
C ARG A 23 1.98 -6.45 17.20
N LYS A 24 1.63 -5.40 17.94
CA LYS A 24 0.32 -5.27 18.59
C LYS A 24 -0.79 -5.13 17.55
N GLU A 25 -0.59 -4.30 16.52
CA GLU A 25 -1.56 -4.10 15.44
C GLU A 25 -1.81 -5.41 14.67
N ARG A 26 -0.74 -6.15 14.30
CA ARG A 26 -0.88 -7.46 13.64
C ARG A 26 -1.61 -8.47 14.51
N ALA A 27 -1.25 -8.59 15.77
CA ALA A 27 -1.94 -9.50 16.69
C ALA A 27 -3.43 -9.15 16.84
N GLN A 28 -3.77 -7.85 16.91
CA GLN A 28 -5.15 -7.40 16.97
C GLN A 28 -5.92 -7.68 15.68
N ALA A 29 -5.31 -7.41 14.52
CA ALA A 29 -5.90 -7.69 13.23
C ALA A 29 -6.12 -9.19 13.00
N GLN A 30 -5.14 -10.04 13.34
CA GLN A 30 -5.25 -11.49 13.20
C GLN A 30 -6.26 -12.11 14.16
N GLY A 31 -6.56 -11.42 15.28
CA GLY A 31 -7.57 -11.84 16.24
C GLY A 31 -9.02 -11.48 15.87
N PHE A 32 -9.31 -11.10 14.62
CA PHE A 32 -10.65 -10.67 14.19
C PHE A 32 -11.68 -11.81 14.09
N GLY A 33 -11.26 -13.05 14.37
CA GLY A 33 -12.14 -14.22 14.35
C GLY A 33 -12.30 -14.87 12.98
N GLY A 34 -11.40 -14.60 12.06
CA GLY A 34 -11.36 -15.14 10.70
C GLY A 34 -9.95 -15.52 10.26
N ARG A 35 -9.76 -15.65 8.96
CA ARG A 35 -8.46 -15.92 8.35
C ARG A 35 -8.13 -14.87 7.28
N ILE A 36 -6.85 -14.64 7.05
CA ILE A 36 -6.34 -13.78 5.99
C ILE A 36 -5.65 -14.68 4.96
N ILE A 37 -5.98 -14.48 3.69
CA ILE A 37 -5.41 -15.23 2.56
C ILE A 37 -4.82 -14.24 1.56
N ALA A 38 -3.65 -14.60 1.01
CA ALA A 38 -2.99 -13.87 -0.07
C ALA A 38 -3.01 -14.74 -1.32
N LEU A 39 -3.62 -14.28 -2.38
CA LEU A 39 -3.88 -15.01 -3.61
C LEU A 39 -3.19 -14.35 -4.79
N THR A 40 -2.58 -15.18 -5.67
CA THR A 40 -1.97 -14.75 -6.92
C THR A 40 -2.31 -15.75 -8.04
N GLY A 41 -2.21 -15.32 -9.29
CA GLY A 41 -2.35 -16.21 -10.45
C GLY A 41 -3.66 -17.00 -10.46
N ASP A 42 -3.53 -18.29 -10.66
CA ASP A 42 -4.67 -19.25 -10.73
C ASP A 42 -5.38 -19.49 -9.39
N GLN A 43 -4.82 -19.00 -8.27
CA GLN A 43 -5.48 -19.04 -6.97
C GLN A 43 -6.67 -18.08 -6.87
N ILE A 44 -6.65 -17.02 -7.70
CA ILE A 44 -7.74 -16.04 -7.74
C ILE A 44 -8.87 -16.60 -8.60
N GLN A 45 -10.01 -16.88 -7.96
CA GLN A 45 -11.20 -17.43 -8.58
C GLN A 45 -12.30 -16.36 -8.75
N PRO A 46 -13.33 -16.59 -9.57
CA PRO A 46 -14.41 -15.63 -9.81
C PRO A 46 -15.08 -15.10 -8.54
N GLU A 47 -15.29 -15.95 -7.53
CA GLU A 47 -15.90 -15.59 -6.25
C GLU A 47 -15.05 -14.56 -5.48
N HIS A 48 -13.72 -14.60 -5.61
CA HIS A 48 -12.83 -13.61 -5.00
C HIS A 48 -13.04 -12.22 -5.61
N TRP A 49 -13.24 -12.16 -6.93
CA TRP A 49 -13.55 -10.92 -7.63
C TRP A 49 -14.94 -10.40 -7.33
N ASP A 50 -15.92 -11.28 -7.13
CA ASP A 50 -17.28 -10.87 -6.74
C ASP A 50 -17.27 -10.22 -5.36
N ALA A 51 -16.56 -10.81 -4.41
CA ALA A 51 -16.37 -10.23 -3.08
C ALA A 51 -15.61 -8.90 -3.16
N PHE A 52 -14.50 -8.84 -3.90
CA PHE A 52 -13.70 -7.63 -4.02
C PHE A 52 -14.46 -6.50 -4.71
N TRP A 53 -15.32 -6.82 -5.69
CA TRP A 53 -16.20 -5.84 -6.33
C TRP A 53 -17.12 -5.14 -5.33
N VAL A 54 -17.70 -5.88 -4.40
CA VAL A 54 -18.52 -5.29 -3.31
C VAL A 54 -17.69 -4.33 -2.47
N PHE A 55 -16.46 -4.69 -2.09
CA PHE A 55 -15.56 -3.82 -1.31
C PHE A 55 -15.16 -2.56 -2.08
N TYR A 56 -14.89 -2.69 -3.37
CA TYR A 56 -14.54 -1.57 -4.24
C TYR A 56 -15.69 -0.56 -4.34
N GLN A 57 -16.93 -1.05 -4.54
CA GLN A 57 -18.14 -0.22 -4.60
C GLN A 57 -18.41 0.51 -3.28
N ASP A 58 -18.34 -0.20 -2.14
CA ASP A 58 -18.57 0.37 -0.82
C ASP A 58 -17.56 1.49 -0.50
N THR A 59 -16.30 1.29 -0.80
CA THR A 59 -15.27 2.32 -0.60
C THR A 59 -15.51 3.53 -1.50
N GLY A 60 -15.92 3.33 -2.75
CA GLY A 60 -16.30 4.40 -3.66
C GLY A 60 -17.48 5.22 -3.16
N ALA A 61 -18.52 4.55 -2.67
CA ALA A 61 -19.72 5.20 -2.14
C ALA A 61 -19.46 6.04 -0.88
N ARG A 62 -18.50 5.62 -0.04
CA ARG A 62 -18.09 6.36 1.17
C ARG A 62 -17.16 7.54 0.89
N LYS A 63 -16.43 7.51 -0.21
CA LYS A 63 -15.55 8.59 -0.67
C LYS A 63 -16.25 9.34 -1.79
N TRP A 64 -16.45 10.59 -1.68
CA TRP A 64 -17.10 11.53 -2.61
C TRP A 64 -16.79 11.28 -4.11
N GLY A 65 -17.21 10.16 -4.66
CA GLY A 65 -16.99 9.81 -6.06
C GLY A 65 -17.66 8.52 -6.48
N THR A 66 -17.91 8.39 -7.77
CA THR A 66 -18.38 7.14 -8.36
C THR A 66 -17.18 6.27 -8.71
N PRO A 67 -17.16 4.99 -8.31
CA PRO A 67 -16.14 4.05 -8.75
C PRO A 67 -16.05 4.02 -10.28
N TYR A 68 -14.87 4.24 -10.85
CA TYR A 68 -14.68 4.35 -12.31
C TYR A 68 -14.38 3.02 -13.00
N LEU A 69 -13.92 2.00 -12.25
CA LEU A 69 -13.76 0.65 -12.80
C LEU A 69 -15.11 -0.06 -12.81
N THR A 70 -15.32 -0.86 -13.84
CA THR A 70 -16.51 -1.71 -13.97
C THR A 70 -16.21 -3.14 -13.49
N ARG A 71 -17.25 -3.96 -13.25
CA ARG A 71 -17.04 -5.38 -12.90
C ARG A 71 -16.28 -6.13 -14.02
N ALA A 72 -16.50 -5.74 -15.29
CA ALA A 72 -15.80 -6.31 -16.44
C ALA A 72 -14.29 -6.07 -16.41
N PHE A 73 -13.82 -4.97 -15.81
CA PHE A 73 -12.40 -4.71 -15.65
C PHE A 73 -11.71 -5.83 -14.85
N PHE A 74 -12.32 -6.30 -13.75
CA PHE A 74 -11.74 -7.35 -12.92
C PHE A 74 -11.68 -8.70 -13.63
N ASN A 75 -12.65 -9.00 -14.50
CA ASN A 75 -12.62 -10.19 -15.35
C ASN A 75 -11.46 -10.10 -16.36
N ALA A 76 -11.34 -8.97 -17.06
CA ALA A 76 -10.26 -8.74 -18.00
C ALA A 76 -8.87 -8.77 -17.32
N ALA A 77 -8.76 -8.21 -16.11
CA ALA A 77 -7.54 -8.27 -15.31
C ALA A 77 -7.17 -9.72 -14.96
N GLN A 78 -8.15 -10.56 -14.59
CA GLN A 78 -7.91 -11.98 -14.35
C GLN A 78 -7.42 -12.71 -15.61
N GLU A 79 -7.97 -12.39 -16.77
CA GLU A 79 -7.58 -13.04 -18.03
C GLU A 79 -6.20 -12.61 -18.53
N THR A 80 -5.82 -11.35 -18.30
CA THR A 80 -4.64 -10.76 -18.95
C THR A 80 -3.49 -10.42 -18.00
N LEU A 81 -3.74 -10.24 -16.70
CA LEU A 81 -2.78 -9.76 -15.68
C LEU A 81 -2.76 -10.63 -14.41
N ARG A 82 -3.37 -11.82 -14.41
CA ARG A 82 -3.54 -12.62 -13.20
C ARG A 82 -2.25 -12.89 -12.43
N ASP A 83 -1.13 -13.09 -13.15
CA ASP A 83 0.17 -13.35 -12.56
C ASP A 83 0.82 -12.08 -11.97
N ASP A 84 0.32 -10.92 -12.37
CA ASP A 84 0.75 -9.60 -11.90
C ASP A 84 -0.19 -9.03 -10.81
N ILE A 85 -1.03 -9.88 -10.19
CA ILE A 85 -1.98 -9.47 -9.16
C ILE A 85 -1.70 -10.20 -7.85
N LEU A 86 -1.67 -9.43 -6.75
CA LEU A 86 -1.79 -9.91 -5.39
C LEU A 86 -3.12 -9.42 -4.81
N LEU A 87 -4.03 -10.36 -4.54
CA LEU A 87 -5.30 -10.09 -3.86
C LEU A 87 -5.23 -10.64 -2.45
N VAL A 88 -5.27 -9.76 -1.45
CA VAL A 88 -5.29 -10.13 -0.03
C VAL A 88 -6.72 -10.01 0.48
N LEU A 89 -7.29 -11.09 0.99
CA LEU A 89 -8.67 -11.15 1.47
C LEU A 89 -8.72 -11.56 2.95
N ALA A 90 -9.66 -11.01 3.68
CA ALA A 90 -10.05 -11.46 5.01
C ALA A 90 -11.39 -12.19 4.92
N GLU A 91 -11.43 -13.41 5.45
CA GLU A 91 -12.62 -14.26 5.48
C GLU A 91 -13.02 -14.54 6.93
N ARG A 92 -14.30 -14.42 7.23
CA ARG A 92 -14.89 -14.75 8.52
C ARG A 92 -16.23 -15.44 8.32
N ASP A 93 -16.46 -16.55 9.04
CA ASP A 93 -17.70 -17.32 8.97
C ASP A 93 -18.10 -17.74 7.54
N GLY A 94 -17.08 -18.08 6.71
CA GLY A 94 -17.28 -18.47 5.31
C GLY A 94 -17.60 -17.31 4.34
N GLN A 95 -17.46 -16.07 4.78
CA GLN A 95 -17.73 -14.86 3.99
C GLN A 95 -16.46 -14.00 3.88
N TYR A 96 -16.17 -13.46 2.71
CA TYR A 96 -15.13 -12.44 2.56
C TYR A 96 -15.66 -11.10 3.09
N VAL A 97 -14.93 -10.50 4.03
CA VAL A 97 -15.34 -9.29 4.76
C VAL A 97 -14.49 -8.07 4.46
N ALA A 98 -13.30 -8.26 3.91
CA ALA A 98 -12.39 -7.18 3.52
C ALA A 98 -11.40 -7.66 2.45
N GLY A 99 -10.84 -6.71 1.69
CA GLY A 99 -9.83 -7.04 0.68
C GLY A 99 -8.93 -5.87 0.31
N ALA A 100 -7.69 -6.21 -0.08
CA ALA A 100 -6.71 -5.29 -0.65
C ALA A 100 -6.19 -5.84 -1.98
N LEU A 101 -6.24 -5.01 -3.01
CA LEU A 101 -5.73 -5.31 -4.35
C LEU A 101 -4.38 -4.62 -4.55
N ASN A 102 -3.39 -5.38 -4.97
CA ASN A 102 -2.09 -4.89 -5.35
C ASN A 102 -1.72 -5.38 -6.76
N MET A 103 -0.90 -4.59 -7.46
CA MET A 103 -0.31 -4.99 -8.74
C MET A 103 1.17 -5.33 -8.51
N ILE A 104 1.61 -6.44 -9.06
CA ILE A 104 2.99 -6.92 -8.99
C ILE A 104 3.71 -6.42 -10.24
N GLY A 105 4.69 -5.55 -10.07
CA GLY A 105 5.61 -5.17 -11.14
C GLY A 105 6.92 -5.93 -11.02
N ARG A 106 7.86 -5.65 -11.93
CA ARG A 106 9.13 -6.35 -11.99
C ARG A 106 9.92 -6.32 -10.68
N GLU A 107 9.93 -5.17 -9.99
CA GLU A 107 10.69 -4.97 -8.74
C GLU A 107 9.85 -4.29 -7.65
N THR A 108 8.59 -3.94 -7.95
CA THR A 108 7.76 -3.11 -7.09
C THR A 108 6.37 -3.68 -6.95
N LEU A 109 5.86 -3.74 -5.73
CA LEU A 109 4.46 -4.02 -5.43
C LEU A 109 3.70 -2.71 -5.30
N TYR A 110 2.62 -2.55 -6.06
CA TYR A 110 1.79 -1.35 -6.07
C TYR A 110 0.46 -1.58 -5.37
N GLY A 111 0.28 -1.05 -4.17
CA GLY A 111 -1.02 -1.02 -3.50
C GLY A 111 -2.01 -0.14 -4.26
N ARG A 112 -3.21 -0.66 -4.56
CA ARG A 112 -4.20 0.03 -5.39
C ARG A 112 -5.50 0.32 -4.66
N TYR A 113 -6.23 -0.70 -4.29
CA TYR A 113 -7.57 -0.56 -3.74
C TYR A 113 -7.72 -1.35 -2.47
N TRP A 114 -8.52 -0.82 -1.57
CA TRP A 114 -8.95 -1.44 -0.33
C TRP A 114 -10.45 -1.23 -0.16
N GLY A 115 -11.11 -2.21 0.44
CA GLY A 115 -12.47 -2.04 0.94
C GLY A 115 -12.86 -3.14 1.91
N CYS A 116 -13.96 -2.93 2.61
CA CYS A 116 -14.47 -3.87 3.59
C CYS A 116 -15.98 -3.68 3.83
N THR A 117 -16.67 -4.76 4.12
CA THR A 117 -18.06 -4.76 4.58
C THR A 117 -18.15 -4.82 6.10
N GLU A 118 -17.09 -5.27 6.78
CA GLU A 118 -16.98 -5.27 8.23
C GLU A 118 -15.76 -4.49 8.70
N HIS A 119 -15.93 -3.74 9.80
CA HIS A 119 -14.86 -2.95 10.40
C HIS A 119 -14.23 -3.69 11.58
N HIS A 120 -13.00 -4.15 11.39
CA HIS A 120 -12.18 -4.75 12.44
C HIS A 120 -10.94 -3.89 12.71
N ALA A 121 -10.60 -3.75 13.98
CA ALA A 121 -9.47 -2.92 14.39
C ALA A 121 -8.16 -3.42 13.77
N CYS A 122 -7.41 -2.52 13.17
CA CYS A 122 -6.13 -2.77 12.48
C CYS A 122 -6.19 -3.66 11.23
N LEU A 123 -7.35 -4.21 10.83
CA LEU A 123 -7.45 -5.08 9.67
C LEU A 123 -7.02 -4.39 8.37
N HIS A 124 -7.36 -3.11 8.20
CA HIS A 124 -6.86 -2.29 7.09
C HIS A 124 -5.33 -2.27 7.03
N PHE A 125 -4.67 -2.09 8.17
CA PHE A 125 -3.21 -2.05 8.21
C PHE A 125 -2.59 -3.42 7.92
N GLU A 126 -3.20 -4.48 8.39
CA GLU A 126 -2.76 -5.83 8.13
C GLU A 126 -2.82 -6.13 6.63
N LEU A 127 -3.97 -5.93 5.98
CA LEU A 127 -4.16 -6.31 4.58
C LEU A 127 -3.38 -5.40 3.62
N CYS A 128 -3.41 -4.07 3.87
CA CYS A 128 -2.83 -3.11 2.93
C CYS A 128 -1.31 -2.91 3.10
N TYR A 129 -0.77 -3.15 4.31
CA TYR A 129 0.63 -2.83 4.57
C TYR A 129 1.44 -4.05 5.03
N TYR A 130 0.99 -4.79 6.04
CA TYR A 130 1.83 -5.85 6.60
C TYR A 130 1.88 -7.07 5.70
N GLN A 131 0.77 -7.47 5.11
CA GLN A 131 0.73 -8.54 4.12
C GLN A 131 1.50 -8.16 2.84
N ALA A 132 1.42 -6.89 2.41
CA ALA A 132 2.19 -6.39 1.27
C ALA A 132 3.70 -6.41 1.53
N ILE A 133 4.15 -5.99 2.74
CA ILE A 133 5.56 -6.04 3.12
C ILE A 133 6.06 -7.48 3.16
N GLU A 134 5.32 -8.36 3.81
CA GLU A 134 5.66 -9.78 3.91
C GLU A 134 5.74 -10.44 2.53
N PHE A 135 4.75 -10.20 1.67
CA PHE A 135 4.75 -10.70 0.30
C PHE A 135 5.96 -10.19 -0.49
N ALA A 136 6.25 -8.88 -0.43
CA ALA A 136 7.35 -8.29 -1.17
C ALA A 136 8.72 -8.84 -0.72
N ILE A 137 8.91 -9.05 0.58
CA ILE A 137 10.13 -9.66 1.11
C ILE A 137 10.27 -11.11 0.61
N ASN A 138 9.22 -11.91 0.75
CA ASN A 138 9.23 -13.33 0.37
C ASN A 138 9.42 -13.56 -1.13
N ASN A 139 9.04 -12.57 -1.96
CA ASN A 139 9.19 -12.65 -3.43
C ASN A 139 10.37 -11.81 -3.97
N GLY A 140 11.24 -11.30 -3.11
CA GLY A 140 12.44 -10.56 -3.50
C GLY A 140 12.18 -9.19 -4.15
N LEU A 141 10.98 -8.63 -3.98
CA LEU A 141 10.65 -7.31 -4.52
C LEU A 141 11.41 -6.21 -3.77
N GLN A 142 11.89 -5.23 -4.52
CA GLN A 142 12.74 -4.16 -4.00
C GLN A 142 11.94 -3.03 -3.34
N ARG A 143 10.71 -2.80 -3.78
CA ARG A 143 9.89 -1.65 -3.37
C ARG A 143 8.44 -2.02 -3.17
N ILE A 144 7.77 -1.21 -2.35
CA ILE A 144 6.31 -1.24 -2.19
C ILE A 144 5.83 0.20 -2.26
N GLU A 145 4.87 0.47 -3.13
CA GLU A 145 4.23 1.76 -3.25
C GLU A 145 2.78 1.68 -2.75
N ALA A 146 2.45 2.51 -1.77
CA ALA A 146 1.12 2.55 -1.16
C ALA A 146 0.34 3.83 -1.50
N GLY A 147 0.75 4.55 -2.55
CA GLY A 147 0.16 5.82 -2.98
C GLY A 147 0.55 7.03 -2.13
N ALA A 148 0.13 8.23 -2.54
CA ALA A 148 0.64 9.48 -2.02
C ALA A 148 0.10 9.92 -0.64
N GLN A 149 -1.12 9.51 -0.26
CA GLN A 149 -1.79 10.04 0.94
C GLN A 149 -1.68 9.09 2.14
N GLY A 150 -1.65 9.66 3.36
CA GLY A 150 -1.82 8.96 4.63
C GLY A 150 -0.57 8.91 5.52
N ASP A 151 -0.50 9.82 6.51
CA ASP A 151 0.60 9.96 7.47
C ASP A 151 0.88 8.68 8.27
N HIS A 152 -0.15 7.85 8.45
CA HIS A 152 -0.03 6.56 9.12
C HIS A 152 0.90 5.56 8.41
N LYS A 153 1.20 5.76 7.12
CA LYS A 153 2.12 4.92 6.34
C LYS A 153 3.56 5.04 6.83
N LEU A 154 3.99 6.27 7.14
CA LEU A 154 5.33 6.54 7.63
C LEU A 154 5.65 5.71 8.87
N ALA A 155 4.71 5.64 9.83
CA ALA A 155 4.89 4.85 11.05
C ALA A 155 5.07 3.35 10.79
N ARG A 156 4.74 2.84 9.59
CA ARG A 156 4.80 1.45 9.17
C ARG A 156 5.93 1.13 8.20
N GLY A 157 6.85 2.09 8.00
CA GLY A 157 8.05 1.87 7.20
C GLY A 157 7.95 2.34 5.74
N TYR A 158 6.83 2.93 5.33
CA TYR A 158 6.70 3.54 4.01
C TYR A 158 7.29 4.94 4.04
N MET A 159 8.54 5.03 3.63
CA MET A 159 9.27 6.30 3.59
C MET A 159 8.86 7.14 2.40
N PRO A 160 8.83 8.47 2.53
CA PRO A 160 8.54 9.35 1.40
C PRO A 160 9.66 9.27 0.36
N VAL A 161 9.27 9.27 -0.90
CA VAL A 161 10.19 9.31 -2.05
C VAL A 161 9.62 10.25 -3.10
N PRO A 162 10.47 10.95 -3.89
CA PRO A 162 10.00 11.76 -4.97
C PRO A 162 9.31 10.90 -6.04
N THR A 163 8.16 11.34 -6.49
CA THR A 163 7.45 10.75 -7.64
C THR A 163 7.28 11.81 -8.70
N HIS A 164 7.38 11.41 -9.96
CA HIS A 164 7.32 12.31 -11.09
C HIS A 164 6.16 11.95 -12.00
N SER A 165 5.45 12.97 -12.48
CA SER A 165 4.44 12.84 -13.54
C SER A 165 4.73 13.83 -14.66
N LEU A 166 4.37 13.47 -15.89
CA LEU A 166 4.53 14.31 -17.06
C LEU A 166 3.17 14.70 -17.60
N HIS A 167 2.99 15.99 -17.84
CA HIS A 167 1.72 16.54 -18.32
C HIS A 167 1.96 17.38 -19.57
N TRP A 168 1.13 17.13 -20.59
CA TRP A 168 1.04 18.00 -21.75
C TRP A 168 -0.20 18.88 -21.63
N ILE A 169 0.00 20.20 -21.71
CA ILE A 169 -1.07 21.20 -21.58
C ILE A 169 -1.13 21.99 -22.88
N ARG A 170 -2.28 21.93 -23.55
CA ARG A 170 -2.48 22.57 -24.85
C ARG A 170 -2.47 24.09 -24.78
N ASP A 171 -3.16 24.65 -23.80
CA ASP A 171 -3.22 26.12 -23.62
C ASP A 171 -1.90 26.67 -23.10
N PRO A 172 -1.25 27.61 -23.83
CA PRO A 172 0.04 28.15 -23.43
C PRO A 172 -0.02 28.91 -22.09
N GLY A 173 -1.07 29.73 -21.87
CA GLY A 173 -1.19 30.53 -20.66
C GLY A 173 -1.34 29.67 -19.40
N LEU A 174 -2.17 28.61 -19.48
CA LEU A 174 -2.32 27.65 -18.39
C LEU A 174 -1.03 26.88 -18.16
N ARG A 175 -0.35 26.45 -19.23
CA ARG A 175 0.93 25.75 -19.14
C ARG A 175 1.99 26.57 -18.41
N ASP A 176 2.14 27.86 -18.79
CA ASP A 176 3.12 28.76 -18.21
C ASP A 176 2.79 29.07 -16.74
N ALA A 177 1.51 29.25 -16.39
CA ALA A 177 1.09 29.42 -15.01
C ALA A 177 1.40 28.18 -14.14
N ILE A 178 1.14 26.97 -14.66
CA ILE A 178 1.48 25.72 -13.97
C ILE A 178 3.00 25.56 -13.85
N ALA A 179 3.77 25.83 -14.90
CA ALA A 179 5.23 25.73 -14.85
C ALA A 179 5.82 26.62 -13.74
N ASN A 180 5.37 27.86 -13.65
CA ASN A 180 5.81 28.79 -12.61
C ASN A 180 5.43 28.30 -11.18
N TYR A 181 4.23 27.74 -11.03
CA TYR A 181 3.80 27.15 -9.74
C TYR A 181 4.65 25.96 -9.33
N LEU A 182 4.97 25.08 -10.28
CA LEU A 182 5.74 23.84 -10.02
C LEU A 182 7.16 24.09 -9.54
N GLU A 183 7.78 25.23 -9.84
CA GLU A 183 9.11 25.57 -9.32
C GLU A 183 9.09 25.70 -7.78
N ALA A 184 8.11 26.42 -7.24
CA ALA A 184 7.95 26.57 -5.80
C ALA A 184 7.48 25.27 -5.14
N GLU A 185 6.54 24.55 -5.78
CA GLU A 185 6.04 23.27 -5.28
C GLU A 185 7.15 22.21 -5.19
N ALA A 186 7.99 22.09 -6.22
CA ALA A 186 9.09 21.10 -6.22
C ALA A 186 10.08 21.34 -5.06
N ALA A 187 10.38 22.60 -4.75
CA ALA A 187 11.22 22.96 -3.61
C ALA A 187 10.56 22.58 -2.27
N ALA A 188 9.28 22.92 -2.09
CA ALA A 188 8.51 22.58 -0.89
C ALA A 188 8.38 21.07 -0.69
N VAL A 189 8.09 20.30 -1.75
CA VAL A 189 8.02 18.83 -1.70
C VAL A 189 9.36 18.22 -1.29
N SER A 190 10.48 18.77 -1.77
CA SER A 190 11.81 18.29 -1.38
C SER A 190 12.08 18.51 0.11
N GLU A 191 11.72 19.68 0.64
CA GLU A 191 11.83 19.99 2.07
C GLU A 191 10.92 19.08 2.92
N ASP A 192 9.67 18.87 2.49
CA ASP A 192 8.73 17.97 3.16
C ASP A 192 9.24 16.54 3.22
N ILE A 193 9.87 16.04 2.15
CA ILE A 193 10.48 14.70 2.12
C ILE A 193 11.59 14.58 3.15
N GLU A 194 12.47 15.59 3.28
CA GLU A 194 13.55 15.59 4.28
C GLU A 194 12.97 15.61 5.69
N ILE A 195 12.02 16.49 5.97
CA ILE A 195 11.35 16.58 7.27
C ILE A 195 10.69 15.24 7.64
N LEU A 196 9.85 14.69 6.76
CA LEU A 196 9.15 13.43 7.01
C LEU A 196 10.12 12.26 7.16
N THR A 197 11.21 12.22 6.41
CA THR A 197 12.24 11.20 6.54
C THR A 197 12.86 11.20 7.94
N SER A 198 13.04 12.37 8.55
CA SER A 198 13.57 12.49 9.91
C SER A 198 12.68 11.87 10.99
N TYR A 199 11.37 11.74 10.70
CA TYR A 199 10.37 11.08 11.58
C TYR A 199 10.16 9.60 11.27
N GLY A 200 10.93 9.03 10.35
CA GLY A 200 10.84 7.63 9.96
C GLY A 200 10.92 6.67 11.15
N PRO A 201 10.39 5.44 10.99
CA PRO A 201 10.27 4.49 12.09
C PRO A 201 11.55 3.68 12.33
N PHE A 202 12.54 3.79 11.43
CA PHE A 202 13.77 3.02 11.49
C PHE A 202 14.69 3.47 12.62
N LYS A 203 15.55 2.58 13.08
CA LYS A 203 16.60 2.93 14.02
C LYS A 203 17.49 4.00 13.38
N LYS A 204 17.79 5.05 14.13
CA LYS A 204 18.84 5.99 13.74
C LYS A 204 20.17 5.25 13.91
N THR A 205 20.88 5.00 12.83
CA THR A 205 22.27 4.58 12.89
C THR A 205 23.02 5.73 13.54
N ILE A 206 23.59 5.50 14.72
CA ILE A 206 24.56 6.42 15.28
C ILE A 206 25.72 6.35 14.29
N MET A 207 25.83 7.35 13.42
CA MET A 207 27.11 7.58 12.75
C MET A 207 28.06 7.91 13.89
N GLU A 208 28.96 6.98 14.20
CA GLU A 208 30.12 7.27 15.04
C GLU A 208 30.81 8.48 14.41
N GLU A 209 30.80 9.58 15.13
CA GLU A 209 31.71 10.68 14.87
C GLU A 209 33.13 10.11 15.00
N GLN A 210 33.67 9.70 13.86
CA GLN A 210 35.12 9.56 13.74
C GLN A 210 35.68 10.92 13.35
N GLN A 211 36.07 11.66 14.36
CA GLN A 211 37.06 12.69 14.25
C GLN A 211 38.42 12.11 13.85
#